data_cb8a7f5e21557cff97364d6759e1d5ea
#
_entry.id   cb8a7f5e21557cff97364d6759e1d5ea
#
_cell.length_a   1.000
_cell.length_b   1.000
_cell.length_c   1.000
_cell.angle_alpha   90.00
_cell.angle_beta   90.00
_cell.angle_gamma   90.00
#
_symmetry.space_group_name_H-M   'P 1'
#
loop_
_entity.id
_entity.type
_entity.pdbx_description
1 polymer ?
#
loop_
_entity_poly.entity_id
_entity_poly.type
_entity_poly.pdbx_seq_one_letter_code
_entity_poly.pdbx_strand_id
1 'polypeptide(L)'
;MAGSKEIRTKIKSVENTRKITRAMEMVAAAKMRKAQERMRAARPYAEKIRNVAAHLSRANPEYKHAFLVKRDSIKNVGLIVVTSDKGLCGGLNTNVLRLAVTRMKAWEGEGKGLLVCPIGNKGFGFMNRVGAKVKSHLTGLGDTPHIEKLIGAVKVMLDAYVAGEIDAIYISYNHFINTMKQEPCMEQLLPLTGEQMGTAEGSWDYIYEPDAKQVIDELLVRYIESLVYQGVVENMASEQSARMVAMKAASDNAKSVIGELKLVYNKARQAAITREISEIVSGAAAVG
;
A
#
# COMPACT_ATOMS: atom_id res chain seq x y z
N MET A 1 42.79 -21.99 -8.18
CA MET A 1 42.68 -21.03 -7.05
C MET A 1 41.71 -19.86 -7.30
N ALA A 2 41.51 -19.39 -8.52
CA ALA A 2 40.55 -18.29 -8.81
C ALA A 2 39.13 -18.60 -8.35
N GLY A 3 38.58 -19.78 -8.61
CA GLY A 3 37.21 -20.15 -8.26
C GLY A 3 36.90 -20.21 -6.75
N SER A 4 37.83 -20.64 -5.89
CA SER A 4 37.58 -20.73 -4.44
C SER A 4 37.53 -19.35 -3.78
N LYS A 5 38.36 -18.41 -4.25
CA LYS A 5 38.37 -17.01 -3.79
C LYS A 5 37.05 -16.31 -4.17
N GLU A 6 36.54 -16.53 -5.37
CA GLU A 6 35.28 -16.00 -5.86
C GLU A 6 34.10 -16.52 -5.06
N ILE A 7 34.03 -17.84 -4.81
CA ILE A 7 32.97 -18.45 -3.99
C ILE A 7 32.99 -17.86 -2.57
N ARG A 8 34.16 -17.69 -1.97
CA ARG A 8 34.29 -17.06 -0.62
C ARG A 8 33.78 -15.63 -0.60
N THR A 9 34.05 -14.85 -1.65
CA THR A 9 33.54 -13.48 -1.78
C THR A 9 32.02 -13.49 -1.90
N LYS A 10 31.45 -14.43 -2.67
CA LYS A 10 30.02 -14.61 -2.83
C LYS A 10 29.32 -15.00 -1.50
N ILE A 11 29.92 -15.91 -0.73
CA ILE A 11 29.45 -16.26 0.62
C ILE A 11 29.37 -15.01 1.49
N LYS A 12 30.44 -14.21 1.55
CA LYS A 12 30.48 -12.97 2.34
C LYS A 12 29.40 -11.96 1.92
N SER A 13 29.17 -11.81 0.62
CA SER A 13 28.12 -10.95 0.07
C SER A 13 26.72 -11.39 0.52
N VAL A 14 26.42 -12.71 0.40
CA VAL A 14 25.11 -13.25 0.82
C VAL A 14 24.94 -13.19 2.34
N GLU A 15 26.02 -13.38 3.12
CA GLU A 15 25.99 -13.18 4.58
C GLU A 15 25.63 -11.74 4.97
N ASN A 16 26.18 -10.75 4.26
CA ASN A 16 25.82 -9.34 4.46
C ASN A 16 24.35 -9.08 4.10
N THR A 17 23.89 -9.61 2.95
CA THR A 17 22.46 -9.51 2.55
C THR A 17 21.56 -10.11 3.62
N ARG A 18 21.89 -11.27 4.17
CA ARG A 18 21.14 -11.90 5.26
C ARG A 18 21.07 -11.02 6.50
N LYS A 19 22.17 -10.37 6.89
CA LYS A 19 22.17 -9.44 8.03
C LYS A 19 21.25 -8.24 7.79
N ILE A 20 21.29 -7.68 6.58
CA ILE A 20 20.45 -6.56 6.19
C ILE A 20 18.96 -6.95 6.21
N THR A 21 18.60 -8.08 5.57
CA THR A 21 17.20 -8.53 5.53
C THR A 21 16.67 -8.86 6.92
N ARG A 22 17.50 -9.44 7.80
CA ARG A 22 17.14 -9.69 9.20
C ARG A 22 16.89 -8.41 9.99
N ALA A 23 17.73 -7.40 9.79
CA ALA A 23 17.51 -6.08 10.39
C ALA A 23 16.22 -5.41 9.88
N MET A 24 15.97 -5.50 8.56
CA MET A 24 14.75 -4.96 7.95
C MET A 24 13.48 -5.67 8.44
N GLU A 25 13.53 -6.98 8.68
CA GLU A 25 12.43 -7.74 9.30
C GLU A 25 12.08 -7.17 10.68
N MET A 26 13.08 -6.96 11.54
CA MET A 26 12.86 -6.41 12.89
C MET A 26 12.31 -4.98 12.87
N VAL A 27 12.85 -4.13 11.99
CA VAL A 27 12.35 -2.76 11.81
C VAL A 27 10.91 -2.76 11.29
N ALA A 28 10.58 -3.61 10.31
CA ALA A 28 9.23 -3.73 9.79
C ALA A 28 8.24 -4.21 10.86
N ALA A 29 8.63 -5.18 11.72
CA ALA A 29 7.83 -5.63 12.84
C ALA A 29 7.50 -4.51 13.84
N ALA A 30 8.49 -3.68 14.18
CA ALA A 30 8.29 -2.54 15.06
C ALA A 30 7.36 -1.46 14.45
N LYS A 31 7.54 -1.17 13.16
CA LYS A 31 6.69 -0.21 12.42
C LYS A 31 5.26 -0.74 12.23
N MET A 32 5.08 -2.03 12.02
CA MET A 32 3.77 -2.67 11.93
C MET A 32 2.96 -2.46 13.21
N ARG A 33 3.56 -2.67 14.39
CA ARG A 33 2.87 -2.42 15.67
C ARG A 33 2.37 -0.99 15.78
N LYS A 34 3.22 -0.02 15.47
CA LYS A 34 2.83 1.41 15.48
C LYS A 34 1.74 1.73 14.45
N ALA A 35 1.78 1.11 13.27
CA ALA A 35 0.73 1.29 12.26
C ALA A 35 -0.62 0.69 12.71
N GLN A 36 -0.61 -0.47 13.36
CA GLN A 36 -1.81 -1.07 13.95
C GLN A 36 -2.40 -0.22 15.09
N GLU A 37 -1.56 0.35 15.95
CA GLU A 37 -2.03 1.26 17.00
C GLU A 37 -2.74 2.48 16.42
N ARG A 38 -2.18 3.09 15.35
CA ARG A 38 -2.81 4.21 14.63
C ARG A 38 -4.12 3.81 13.96
N MET A 39 -4.15 2.64 13.32
CA MET A 39 -5.37 2.11 12.70
C MET A 39 -6.49 1.96 13.73
N ARG A 40 -6.17 1.43 14.92
CA ARG A 40 -7.14 1.31 16.02
C ARG A 40 -7.57 2.67 16.55
N ALA A 41 -6.66 3.63 16.65
CA ALA A 41 -6.96 4.98 17.14
C ALA A 41 -7.83 5.79 16.14
N ALA A 42 -7.72 5.52 14.84
CA ALA A 42 -8.50 6.20 13.81
C ALA A 42 -9.96 5.70 13.71
N ARG A 43 -10.23 4.43 14.03
CA ARG A 43 -11.56 3.81 13.91
C ARG A 43 -12.70 4.57 14.65
N PRO A 44 -12.56 4.93 15.95
CA PRO A 44 -13.65 5.60 16.67
C PRO A 44 -14.06 6.92 16.06
N TYR A 45 -13.09 7.67 15.49
CA TYR A 45 -13.37 8.94 14.82
C TYR A 45 -14.18 8.72 13.54
N ALA A 46 -13.76 7.79 12.69
CA ALA A 46 -14.48 7.45 11.45
C ALA A 46 -15.90 6.94 11.74
N GLU A 47 -16.09 6.11 12.78
CA GLU A 47 -17.41 5.61 13.19
C GLU A 47 -18.31 6.75 13.69
N LYS A 48 -17.79 7.66 14.51
CA LYS A 48 -18.56 8.80 15.02
C LYS A 48 -18.98 9.77 13.91
N ILE A 49 -18.05 10.14 13.01
CA ILE A 49 -18.39 10.99 11.86
C ILE A 49 -19.43 10.31 10.97
N ARG A 50 -19.27 9.01 10.69
CA ARG A 50 -20.25 8.24 9.92
C ARG A 50 -21.64 8.30 10.54
N ASN A 51 -21.76 8.09 11.85
CA ASN A 51 -23.03 8.13 12.56
C ASN A 51 -23.67 9.53 12.49
N VAL A 52 -22.88 10.58 12.70
CA VAL A 52 -23.36 11.96 12.59
C VAL A 52 -23.80 12.28 11.15
N ALA A 53 -23.02 11.88 10.12
CA ALA A 53 -23.40 12.06 8.72
C ALA A 53 -24.71 11.33 8.38
N ALA A 54 -24.91 10.11 8.90
CA ALA A 54 -26.13 9.34 8.72
C ALA A 54 -27.36 10.00 9.34
N HIS A 55 -27.21 10.56 10.53
CA HIS A 55 -28.29 11.33 11.18
C HIS A 55 -28.63 12.61 10.42
N LEU A 56 -27.62 13.39 10.03
CA LEU A 56 -27.79 14.65 9.30
C LEU A 56 -28.49 14.47 7.96
N SER A 57 -28.14 13.42 7.22
CA SER A 57 -28.75 13.15 5.91
C SER A 57 -30.24 12.77 6.01
N ARG A 58 -30.68 12.28 7.18
CA ARG A 58 -32.11 11.96 7.46
C ARG A 58 -32.87 13.13 8.01
N ALA A 59 -32.22 13.94 8.87
CA ALA A 59 -32.87 15.08 9.51
C ALA A 59 -33.21 16.24 8.54
N ASN A 60 -32.44 16.36 7.44
CA ASN A 60 -32.62 17.40 6.44
C ASN A 60 -32.85 16.81 5.03
N PRO A 61 -34.02 16.19 4.75
CA PRO A 61 -34.32 15.57 3.48
C PRO A 61 -34.42 16.56 2.31
N GLU A 62 -34.65 17.83 2.59
CA GLU A 62 -34.73 18.90 1.58
C GLU A 62 -33.35 19.31 1.06
N TYR A 63 -32.31 19.19 1.90
CA TYR A 63 -30.94 19.51 1.50
C TYR A 63 -30.20 18.26 1.00
N LYS A 64 -29.96 18.21 -0.32
CA LYS A 64 -29.22 17.14 -0.97
C LYS A 64 -27.79 17.63 -1.30
N HIS A 65 -26.83 17.34 -0.43
CA HIS A 65 -25.42 17.58 -0.74
C HIS A 65 -24.97 16.75 -1.95
N ALA A 66 -24.08 17.33 -2.77
CA ALA A 66 -23.58 16.67 -4.01
C ALA A 66 -23.01 15.25 -3.78
N PHE A 67 -22.47 14.98 -2.59
CA PHE A 67 -21.91 13.66 -2.23
C PHE A 67 -22.95 12.59 -1.95
N LEU A 68 -24.21 12.98 -1.70
CA LEU A 68 -25.33 12.08 -1.40
C LEU A 68 -26.19 11.80 -2.64
N VAL A 69 -26.06 12.63 -3.67
CA VAL A 69 -26.86 12.51 -4.89
C VAL A 69 -26.25 11.45 -5.81
N LYS A 70 -26.99 10.38 -6.04
CA LYS A 70 -26.63 9.39 -7.07
C LYS A 70 -26.84 10.00 -8.45
N ARG A 71 -25.80 9.97 -9.29
CA ARG A 71 -25.90 10.44 -10.67
C ARG A 71 -26.53 9.37 -11.56
N ASP A 72 -27.37 9.79 -12.49
CA ASP A 72 -28.09 8.87 -13.40
C ASP A 72 -27.15 8.12 -14.34
N SER A 73 -26.04 8.75 -14.73
CA SER A 73 -25.01 8.12 -15.55
C SER A 73 -23.61 8.47 -15.04
N ILE A 74 -22.74 7.47 -14.98
CA ILE A 74 -21.32 7.62 -14.63
C ILE A 74 -20.53 7.65 -15.92
N LYS A 75 -20.09 8.85 -16.35
CA LYS A 75 -19.25 9.07 -17.53
C LYS A 75 -17.78 9.11 -17.21
N ASN A 76 -17.43 9.71 -16.06
CA ASN A 76 -16.06 9.86 -15.61
C ASN A 76 -15.87 9.30 -14.21
N VAL A 77 -14.79 8.56 -14.00
CA VAL A 77 -14.46 7.92 -12.73
C VAL A 77 -13.16 8.49 -12.19
N GLY A 78 -13.17 8.87 -10.92
CA GLY A 78 -11.98 9.18 -10.15
C GLY A 78 -11.49 7.95 -9.39
N LEU A 79 -10.19 7.66 -9.45
CA LEU A 79 -9.60 6.53 -8.76
C LEU A 79 -8.42 6.98 -7.90
N ILE A 80 -8.56 6.84 -6.59
CA ILE A 80 -7.47 7.00 -5.62
C ILE A 80 -6.80 5.64 -5.45
N VAL A 81 -5.48 5.55 -5.71
CA VAL A 81 -4.73 4.29 -5.58
C VAL A 81 -3.66 4.42 -4.53
N VAL A 82 -3.81 3.70 -3.43
CA VAL A 82 -2.88 3.74 -2.31
C VAL A 82 -1.83 2.63 -2.47
N THR A 83 -0.58 3.03 -2.48
CA THR A 83 0.59 2.14 -2.57
C THR A 83 1.66 2.58 -1.58
N SER A 84 2.75 1.83 -1.50
CA SER A 84 3.90 2.22 -0.70
C SER A 84 4.84 3.19 -1.42
N ASP A 85 5.59 3.98 -0.66
CA ASP A 85 6.72 4.77 -1.20
C ASP A 85 7.93 3.87 -1.49
N LYS A 86 8.19 2.88 -0.63
CA LYS A 86 9.33 1.96 -0.73
C LYS A 86 8.86 0.56 -1.11
N GLY A 87 9.70 -0.20 -1.83
CA GLY A 87 9.45 -1.59 -2.17
C GLY A 87 9.81 -2.58 -1.06
N LEU A 88 10.15 -3.79 -1.46
CA LEU A 88 10.55 -4.91 -0.59
C LEU A 88 9.42 -5.40 0.34
N CYS A 89 8.17 -5.22 -0.09
CA CYS A 89 6.95 -5.68 0.59
C CYS A 89 6.25 -6.82 -0.18
N GLY A 90 7.04 -7.69 -0.82
CA GLY A 90 6.50 -8.81 -1.61
C GLY A 90 5.60 -8.35 -2.75
N GLY A 91 4.47 -9.02 -2.93
CA GLY A 91 3.49 -8.73 -3.97
C GLY A 91 2.47 -7.64 -3.66
N LEU A 92 2.58 -6.96 -2.51
CA LEU A 92 1.56 -6.01 -2.03
C LEU A 92 1.18 -4.96 -3.07
N ASN A 93 2.16 -4.20 -3.56
CA ASN A 93 1.90 -3.15 -4.58
C ASN A 93 1.43 -3.74 -5.91
N THR A 94 1.99 -4.87 -6.32
CA THR A 94 1.61 -5.52 -7.57
C THR A 94 0.16 -5.96 -7.56
N ASN A 95 -0.32 -6.47 -6.43
CA ASN A 95 -1.69 -6.96 -6.30
C ASN A 95 -2.71 -5.82 -6.34
N VAL A 96 -2.51 -4.73 -5.59
CA VAL A 96 -3.41 -3.57 -5.62
C VAL A 96 -3.39 -2.86 -6.98
N LEU A 97 -2.21 -2.74 -7.61
CA LEU A 97 -2.10 -2.15 -8.94
C LEU A 97 -2.76 -3.03 -10.01
N ARG A 98 -2.66 -4.36 -9.89
CA ARG A 98 -3.38 -5.29 -10.79
C ARG A 98 -4.88 -5.12 -10.67
N LEU A 99 -5.42 -5.04 -9.44
CA LEU A 99 -6.84 -4.77 -9.21
C LEU A 99 -7.26 -3.43 -9.83
N ALA A 100 -6.48 -2.36 -9.58
CA ALA A 100 -6.74 -1.04 -10.13
C ALA A 100 -6.78 -1.06 -11.66
N VAL A 101 -5.77 -1.64 -12.32
CA VAL A 101 -5.70 -1.73 -13.79
C VAL A 101 -6.84 -2.56 -14.37
N THR A 102 -7.21 -3.67 -13.73
CA THR A 102 -8.34 -4.51 -14.19
C THR A 102 -9.63 -3.69 -14.18
N ARG A 103 -9.87 -2.89 -13.14
CA ARG A 103 -11.04 -2.01 -13.05
C ARG A 103 -10.97 -0.85 -14.03
N MET A 104 -9.80 -0.22 -14.18
CA MET A 104 -9.60 0.86 -15.16
C MET A 104 -9.94 0.39 -16.58
N LYS A 105 -9.42 -0.78 -16.99
CA LYS A 105 -9.73 -1.37 -18.29
C LYS A 105 -11.22 -1.67 -18.49
N ALA A 106 -11.90 -2.14 -17.45
CA ALA A 106 -13.35 -2.37 -17.51
C ALA A 106 -14.11 -1.04 -17.74
N TRP A 107 -13.75 0.02 -17.02
CA TRP A 107 -14.36 1.35 -17.19
C TRP A 107 -14.04 1.99 -18.56
N GLU A 108 -12.80 1.84 -19.05
CA GLU A 108 -12.42 2.26 -20.40
C GLU A 108 -13.22 1.51 -21.48
N GLY A 109 -13.42 0.19 -21.29
CA GLY A 109 -14.26 -0.63 -22.16
C GLY A 109 -15.73 -0.21 -22.17
N GLU A 110 -16.22 0.37 -21.06
CA GLU A 110 -17.55 0.99 -20.95
C GLU A 110 -17.59 2.43 -21.50
N GLY A 111 -16.49 2.93 -22.05
CA GLY A 111 -16.39 4.30 -22.59
C GLY A 111 -16.28 5.39 -21.52
N LYS A 112 -15.91 5.06 -20.29
CA LYS A 112 -15.78 6.02 -19.18
C LYS A 112 -14.41 6.69 -19.18
N GLY A 113 -14.38 8.00 -18.95
CA GLY A 113 -13.16 8.75 -18.68
C GLY A 113 -12.58 8.41 -17.30
N LEU A 114 -11.25 8.46 -17.17
CA LEU A 114 -10.56 8.12 -15.92
C LEU A 114 -9.63 9.26 -15.47
N LEU A 115 -9.75 9.64 -14.21
CA LEU A 115 -8.82 10.52 -13.52
C LEU A 115 -8.24 9.79 -12.30
N VAL A 116 -6.92 9.81 -12.14
CA VAL A 116 -6.25 9.01 -11.10
C VAL A 116 -5.54 9.91 -10.10
N CYS A 117 -5.60 9.54 -8.83
CA CYS A 117 -4.84 10.14 -7.74
C CYS A 117 -4.00 9.05 -7.04
N PRO A 118 -2.77 8.79 -7.48
CA PRO A 118 -1.90 7.85 -6.81
C PRO A 118 -1.33 8.45 -5.51
N ILE A 119 -1.44 7.67 -4.44
CA ILE A 119 -0.81 7.92 -3.14
C ILE A 119 0.31 6.89 -2.97
N GLY A 120 1.54 7.38 -2.79
CA GLY A 120 2.73 6.55 -2.72
C GLY A 120 3.51 6.49 -4.05
N ASN A 121 4.83 6.48 -3.92
CA ASN A 121 5.76 6.61 -5.06
C ASN A 121 5.64 5.42 -6.04
N LYS A 122 5.34 4.20 -5.55
CA LYS A 122 5.21 3.01 -6.41
C LYS A 122 3.99 3.11 -7.33
N GLY A 123 2.86 3.60 -6.82
CA GLY A 123 1.67 3.87 -7.62
C GLY A 123 1.86 5.01 -8.59
N PHE A 124 2.44 6.13 -8.15
CA PHE A 124 2.71 7.28 -9.00
C PHE A 124 3.58 6.90 -10.21
N GLY A 125 4.73 6.25 -9.97
CA GLY A 125 5.60 5.81 -11.06
C GLY A 125 4.96 4.77 -11.99
N PHE A 126 4.08 3.92 -11.46
CA PHE A 126 3.35 2.95 -12.28
C PHE A 126 2.27 3.63 -13.15
N MET A 127 1.45 4.50 -12.57
CA MET A 127 0.37 5.19 -13.29
C MET A 127 0.90 6.09 -14.41
N ASN A 128 2.01 6.79 -14.18
CA ASN A 128 2.68 7.55 -15.25
C ASN A 128 3.19 6.65 -16.39
N ARG A 129 3.72 5.47 -16.06
CA ARG A 129 4.23 4.53 -17.08
C ARG A 129 3.14 3.95 -17.96
N VAL A 130 1.96 3.70 -17.40
CA VAL A 130 0.81 3.20 -18.18
C VAL A 130 0.04 4.32 -18.87
N GLY A 131 0.47 5.58 -18.74
CA GLY A 131 -0.16 6.72 -19.41
C GLY A 131 -1.50 7.15 -18.78
N ALA A 132 -1.75 6.80 -17.52
CA ALA A 132 -2.96 7.21 -16.82
C ALA A 132 -3.01 8.72 -16.61
N LYS A 133 -4.18 9.34 -16.75
CA LYS A 133 -4.38 10.77 -16.53
C LYS A 133 -4.36 11.10 -15.04
N VAL A 134 -3.19 11.47 -14.52
CA VAL A 134 -3.00 11.83 -13.11
C VAL A 134 -3.52 13.24 -12.86
N LYS A 135 -4.55 13.39 -12.03
CA LYS A 135 -5.14 14.68 -11.63
C LYS A 135 -4.40 15.30 -10.45
N SER A 136 -4.07 14.48 -9.46
CA SER A 136 -3.26 14.85 -8.29
C SER A 136 -2.44 13.64 -7.84
N HIS A 137 -1.41 13.83 -7.04
CA HIS A 137 -0.64 12.75 -6.46
C HIS A 137 -0.05 13.15 -5.12
N LEU A 138 0.30 12.16 -4.33
CA LEU A 138 0.99 12.35 -3.06
C LEU A 138 2.06 11.28 -2.87
N THR A 139 3.28 11.71 -2.58
CA THR A 139 4.42 10.83 -2.30
C THR A 139 5.16 11.29 -1.04
N GLY A 140 5.98 10.43 -0.47
CA GLY A 140 6.80 10.79 0.67
C GLY A 140 6.02 10.95 1.98
N LEU A 141 4.93 10.21 2.18
CA LEU A 141 4.16 10.20 3.43
C LEU A 141 4.98 9.75 4.65
N GLY A 142 6.06 8.99 4.41
CA GLY A 142 6.91 8.46 5.46
C GLY A 142 6.23 7.34 6.26
N ASP A 143 6.68 7.15 7.51
CA ASP A 143 6.14 6.11 8.40
C ASP A 143 4.95 6.60 9.25
N THR A 144 4.67 7.91 9.21
CA THR A 144 3.61 8.54 9.99
C THR A 144 2.79 9.41 9.04
N PRO A 145 1.65 8.90 8.52
CA PRO A 145 0.80 9.70 7.67
C PRO A 145 0.11 10.76 8.54
N HIS A 146 0.23 12.01 8.13
CA HIS A 146 -0.51 13.12 8.69
C HIS A 146 -1.68 13.43 7.76
N ILE A 147 -2.87 13.59 8.31
CA ILE A 147 -4.09 13.83 7.53
C ILE A 147 -3.96 15.14 6.71
N GLU A 148 -3.27 16.14 7.23
CA GLU A 148 -3.06 17.43 6.58
C GLU A 148 -2.35 17.30 5.21
N LYS A 149 -1.45 16.31 5.08
CA LYS A 149 -0.76 16.03 3.81
C LYS A 149 -1.68 15.37 2.80
N LEU A 150 -2.65 14.57 3.26
CA LEU A 150 -3.61 13.89 2.40
C LEU A 150 -4.68 14.86 1.88
N ILE A 151 -5.10 15.82 2.70
CA ILE A 151 -6.18 16.76 2.39
C ILE A 151 -5.97 17.41 1.02
N GLY A 152 -4.76 17.90 0.73
CA GLY A 152 -4.48 18.60 -0.53
C GLY A 152 -4.74 17.73 -1.78
N ALA A 153 -4.27 16.49 -1.79
CA ALA A 153 -4.44 15.59 -2.92
C ALA A 153 -5.90 15.09 -3.05
N VAL A 154 -6.55 14.81 -1.90
CA VAL A 154 -7.95 14.37 -1.84
C VAL A 154 -8.88 15.50 -2.25
N LYS A 155 -8.65 16.73 -1.77
CA LYS A 155 -9.46 17.90 -2.10
C LYS A 155 -9.54 18.13 -3.61
N VAL A 156 -8.44 18.01 -4.35
CA VAL A 156 -8.44 18.14 -5.82
C VAL A 156 -9.43 17.15 -6.47
N MET A 157 -9.54 15.93 -5.95
CA MET A 157 -10.49 14.94 -6.45
C MET A 157 -11.93 15.27 -6.05
N LEU A 158 -12.14 15.78 -4.82
CA LEU A 158 -13.46 16.20 -4.34
C LEU A 158 -13.96 17.45 -5.10
N ASP A 159 -13.10 18.42 -5.35
CA ASP A 159 -13.41 19.61 -6.13
C ASP A 159 -13.80 19.22 -7.59
N ALA A 160 -13.06 18.27 -8.19
CA ALA A 160 -13.40 17.74 -9.53
C ALA A 160 -14.78 17.01 -9.53
N TYR A 161 -15.12 16.33 -8.43
CA TYR A 161 -16.44 15.70 -8.29
C TYR A 161 -17.56 16.75 -8.18
N VAL A 162 -17.36 17.78 -7.36
CA VAL A 162 -18.34 18.88 -7.20
C VAL A 162 -18.52 19.67 -8.50
N ALA A 163 -17.41 19.90 -9.23
CA ALA A 163 -17.43 20.56 -10.54
C ALA A 163 -18.07 19.73 -11.66
N GLY A 164 -18.37 18.44 -11.41
CA GLY A 164 -18.95 17.55 -12.42
C GLY A 164 -17.95 16.98 -13.43
N GLU A 165 -16.65 17.15 -13.20
CA GLU A 165 -15.61 16.50 -14.00
C GLU A 165 -15.55 14.99 -13.74
N ILE A 166 -15.96 14.54 -12.55
CA ILE A 166 -15.98 13.15 -12.10
C ILE A 166 -17.36 12.83 -11.53
N ASP A 167 -17.90 11.66 -11.88
CA ASP A 167 -19.24 11.22 -11.46
C ASP A 167 -19.19 10.21 -10.30
N ALA A 168 -18.08 9.53 -10.12
CA ALA A 168 -17.86 8.61 -9.01
C ALA A 168 -16.38 8.62 -8.59
N ILE A 169 -16.11 8.43 -7.31
CA ILE A 169 -14.74 8.29 -6.79
C ILE A 169 -14.62 6.94 -6.08
N TYR A 170 -13.57 6.22 -6.42
CA TYR A 170 -13.19 4.94 -5.79
C TYR A 170 -11.82 5.08 -5.13
N ILE A 171 -11.61 4.32 -4.07
CA ILE A 171 -10.29 4.12 -3.46
C ILE A 171 -9.88 2.66 -3.58
N SER A 172 -8.63 2.40 -3.96
CA SER A 172 -8.04 1.07 -3.98
C SER A 172 -6.82 1.03 -3.06
N TYR A 173 -6.81 0.08 -2.13
CA TYR A 173 -5.76 -0.07 -1.12
C TYR A 173 -5.64 -1.54 -0.69
N ASN A 174 -4.72 -1.85 0.22
CA ASN A 174 -4.61 -3.19 0.80
C ASN A 174 -5.22 -3.20 2.21
N HIS A 175 -6.33 -3.92 2.35
CA HIS A 175 -6.98 -4.15 3.63
C HIS A 175 -6.13 -5.06 4.50
N PHE A 176 -5.94 -4.68 5.77
CA PHE A 176 -5.17 -5.44 6.73
C PHE A 176 -6.06 -6.45 7.47
N ILE A 177 -5.94 -7.72 7.14
CA ILE A 177 -6.66 -8.80 7.84
C ILE A 177 -5.85 -9.28 9.03
N ASN A 178 -4.60 -9.70 8.77
CA ASN A 178 -3.65 -10.12 9.80
C ASN A 178 -2.21 -10.03 9.26
N THR A 179 -1.24 -10.39 10.09
CA THR A 179 0.17 -10.33 9.74
C THR A 179 0.55 -11.13 8.49
N MET A 180 -0.14 -12.21 8.20
CA MET A 180 0.16 -13.09 7.06
C MET A 180 -0.70 -12.78 5.83
N LYS A 181 -1.86 -12.15 6.01
CA LYS A 181 -2.85 -11.94 4.96
C LYS A 181 -3.21 -10.47 4.84
N GLN A 182 -2.97 -9.90 3.66
CA GLN A 182 -3.39 -8.59 3.22
C GLN A 182 -4.12 -8.76 1.89
N GLU A 183 -5.28 -8.14 1.74
CA GLU A 183 -6.10 -8.26 0.55
C GLU A 183 -6.24 -6.91 -0.16
N PRO A 184 -5.96 -6.85 -1.47
CA PRO A 184 -6.26 -5.66 -2.25
C PRO A 184 -7.78 -5.52 -2.36
N CYS A 185 -8.28 -4.35 -2.03
CA CYS A 185 -9.69 -4.00 -2.13
C CYS A 185 -9.89 -2.72 -2.93
N MET A 186 -11.13 -2.52 -3.36
CA MET A 186 -11.60 -1.30 -4.01
C MET A 186 -12.97 -0.96 -3.47
N GLU A 187 -13.11 0.24 -2.95
CA GLU A 187 -14.33 0.74 -2.33
C GLU A 187 -14.76 2.03 -3.01
N GLN A 188 -16.06 2.24 -3.12
CA GLN A 188 -16.61 3.50 -3.61
C GLN A 188 -16.59 4.52 -2.48
N LEU A 189 -16.04 5.70 -2.73
CA LEU A 189 -16.09 6.83 -1.79
C LEU A 189 -17.26 7.75 -2.10
N LEU A 190 -17.50 8.03 -3.37
CA LEU A 190 -18.59 8.89 -3.85
C LEU A 190 -19.27 8.32 -5.08
N PRO A 191 -20.59 8.51 -5.22
CA PRO A 191 -21.53 9.04 -4.21
C PRO A 191 -21.62 8.12 -3.00
N LEU A 192 -21.91 8.71 -1.83
CA LEU A 192 -22.16 7.96 -0.59
C LEU A 192 -23.46 7.17 -0.72
N THR A 193 -23.40 5.87 -0.43
CA THR A 193 -24.58 5.00 -0.41
C THR A 193 -25.15 4.91 1.01
N GLY A 194 -26.47 4.65 1.12
CA GLY A 194 -27.10 4.47 2.43
C GLY A 194 -26.51 3.34 3.26
N GLU A 195 -25.98 2.29 2.60
CA GLU A 195 -25.28 1.18 3.27
C GLU A 195 -23.96 1.62 3.90
N GLN A 196 -23.22 2.51 3.23
CA GLN A 196 -21.96 3.05 3.75
C GLN A 196 -22.16 3.95 4.96
N MET A 197 -23.26 4.68 5.01
CA MET A 197 -23.63 5.53 6.14
C MET A 197 -24.18 4.74 7.32
N GLY A 198 -24.68 3.51 7.09
CA GLY A 198 -25.24 2.63 8.12
C GLY A 198 -26.62 3.08 8.62
N THR A 199 -27.16 2.33 9.58
CA THR A 199 -28.39 2.70 10.30
C THR A 199 -28.04 3.66 11.42
N ALA A 200 -28.64 4.86 11.40
CA ALA A 200 -28.54 5.77 12.52
C ALA A 200 -29.24 5.14 13.73
N GLU A 201 -28.51 4.81 14.78
CA GLU A 201 -29.08 4.34 16.04
C GLU A 201 -29.59 5.54 16.85
N GLY A 202 -30.90 5.57 17.11
CA GLY A 202 -31.58 6.63 17.90
C GLY A 202 -32.07 7.79 17.04
N SER A 203 -33.12 8.47 17.54
CA SER A 203 -33.66 9.70 16.97
C SER A 203 -33.26 10.86 17.88
N TRP A 204 -32.09 11.43 17.61
CA TRP A 204 -31.72 12.71 18.25
C TRP A 204 -31.76 13.80 17.20
N ASP A 205 -32.21 14.96 17.62
CA ASP A 205 -32.10 16.18 16.83
C ASP A 205 -30.90 16.97 17.32
N TYR A 206 -30.06 17.43 16.38
CA TYR A 206 -28.87 18.22 16.69
C TYR A 206 -29.21 19.71 16.56
N ILE A 207 -28.66 20.51 17.45
CA ILE A 207 -28.66 21.96 17.30
C ILE A 207 -27.48 22.30 16.36
N TYR A 208 -27.81 22.96 15.25
CA TYR A 208 -26.81 23.31 14.22
C TYR A 208 -26.43 24.79 14.39
N GLU A 209 -25.15 25.07 14.54
CA GLU A 209 -24.60 26.41 14.58
C GLU A 209 -23.43 26.51 13.58
N PRO A 210 -23.36 27.51 12.68
CA PRO A 210 -24.34 28.61 12.51
C PRO A 210 -25.54 28.22 11.64
N ASP A 211 -25.41 27.19 10.76
CA ASP A 211 -26.44 26.73 9.83
C ASP A 211 -26.26 25.25 9.51
N ALA A 212 -27.37 24.52 9.44
CA ALA A 212 -27.37 23.07 9.14
C ALA A 212 -26.65 22.72 7.83
N LYS A 213 -26.82 23.54 6.79
CA LYS A 213 -26.18 23.31 5.48
C LYS A 213 -24.68 23.36 5.57
N GLN A 214 -24.13 24.41 6.17
CA GLN A 214 -22.66 24.57 6.29
C GLN A 214 -22.03 23.44 7.12
N VAL A 215 -22.70 23.03 8.20
CA VAL A 215 -22.27 21.93 9.07
C VAL A 215 -22.26 20.62 8.30
N ILE A 216 -23.30 20.34 7.49
CA ILE A 216 -23.37 19.14 6.65
C ILE A 216 -22.26 19.12 5.61
N ASP A 217 -22.02 20.24 4.93
CA ASP A 217 -21.01 20.37 3.89
C ASP A 217 -19.60 20.08 4.46
N GLU A 218 -19.23 20.70 5.57
CA GLU A 218 -17.94 20.46 6.22
C GLU A 218 -17.82 19.03 6.74
N LEU A 219 -18.85 18.50 7.36
CA LEU A 219 -18.84 17.16 7.93
C LEU A 219 -18.68 16.07 6.87
N LEU A 220 -19.36 16.18 5.73
CA LEU A 220 -19.26 15.21 4.66
C LEU A 220 -17.87 15.22 4.03
N VAL A 221 -17.24 16.40 3.87
CA VAL A 221 -15.85 16.49 3.42
C VAL A 221 -14.92 15.78 4.41
N ARG A 222 -15.05 16.09 5.71
CA ARG A 222 -14.26 15.44 6.78
C ARG A 222 -14.48 13.94 6.83
N TYR A 223 -15.69 13.48 6.54
CA TYR A 223 -16.00 12.06 6.47
C TYR A 223 -15.20 11.36 5.35
N ILE A 224 -15.21 11.92 4.14
CA ILE A 224 -14.42 11.35 3.02
C ILE A 224 -12.92 11.41 3.31
N GLU A 225 -12.42 12.52 3.85
CA GLU A 225 -11.02 12.63 4.26
C GLU A 225 -10.63 11.54 5.27
N SER A 226 -11.52 11.25 6.23
CA SER A 226 -11.29 10.20 7.23
C SER A 226 -11.29 8.79 6.62
N LEU A 227 -12.15 8.52 5.64
CA LEU A 227 -12.17 7.23 4.93
C LEU A 227 -10.88 7.02 4.11
N VAL A 228 -10.41 8.06 3.42
CA VAL A 228 -9.13 7.99 2.69
C VAL A 228 -7.96 7.80 3.68
N TYR A 229 -7.96 8.53 4.79
CA TYR A 229 -6.95 8.37 5.84
C TYR A 229 -6.94 6.95 6.40
N GLN A 230 -8.10 6.38 6.67
CA GLN A 230 -8.22 4.99 7.12
C GLN A 230 -7.63 4.02 6.10
N GLY A 231 -7.96 4.14 4.81
CA GLY A 231 -7.40 3.31 3.74
C GLY A 231 -5.87 3.43 3.64
N VAL A 232 -5.33 4.63 3.83
CA VAL A 232 -3.87 4.86 3.85
C VAL A 232 -3.22 4.18 5.06
N VAL A 233 -3.78 4.33 6.26
CA VAL A 233 -3.22 3.72 7.48
C VAL A 233 -3.30 2.20 7.44
N GLU A 234 -4.39 1.64 6.92
CA GLU A 234 -4.53 0.20 6.68
C GLU A 234 -3.52 -0.32 5.67
N ASN A 235 -3.33 0.40 4.56
CA ASN A 235 -2.31 0.06 3.57
C ASN A 235 -0.90 0.11 4.16
N MET A 236 -0.61 1.05 5.06
CA MET A 236 0.69 1.11 5.75
C MET A 236 0.90 -0.05 6.72
N ALA A 237 -0.12 -0.47 7.46
CA ALA A 237 -0.05 -1.65 8.30
C ALA A 237 0.19 -2.91 7.46
N SER A 238 -0.52 -3.03 6.34
CA SER A 238 -0.35 -4.09 5.33
C SER A 238 1.06 -4.08 4.74
N GLU A 239 1.60 -2.91 4.42
CA GLU A 239 2.95 -2.74 3.87
C GLU A 239 4.03 -3.24 4.84
N GLN A 240 3.97 -2.83 6.11
CA GLN A 240 4.98 -3.23 7.08
C GLN A 240 4.88 -4.73 7.39
N SER A 241 3.68 -5.27 7.43
CA SER A 241 3.44 -6.70 7.62
C SER A 241 3.99 -7.53 6.45
N ALA A 242 3.64 -7.16 5.22
CA ALA A 242 4.15 -7.83 4.02
C ALA A 242 5.68 -7.72 3.90
N ARG A 243 6.26 -6.56 4.27
CA ARG A 243 7.72 -6.37 4.31
C ARG A 243 8.36 -7.28 5.35
N MET A 244 7.82 -7.40 6.55
CA MET A 244 8.33 -8.28 7.58
C MET A 244 8.38 -9.74 7.09
N VAL A 245 7.29 -10.24 6.50
CA VAL A 245 7.22 -11.60 5.95
C VAL A 245 8.20 -11.80 4.79
N ALA A 246 8.27 -10.84 3.86
CA ALA A 246 9.18 -10.90 2.72
C ALA A 246 10.66 -10.88 3.16
N MET A 247 11.02 -10.07 4.15
CA MET A 247 12.39 -9.99 4.66
C MET A 247 12.78 -11.22 5.47
N LYS A 248 11.84 -11.82 6.21
CA LYS A 248 12.05 -13.12 6.85
C LYS A 248 12.34 -14.20 5.81
N ALA A 249 11.51 -14.33 4.79
CA ALA A 249 11.70 -15.31 3.72
C ALA A 249 13.05 -15.08 2.98
N ALA A 250 13.40 -13.82 2.71
CA ALA A 250 14.70 -13.48 2.09
C ALA A 250 15.89 -13.86 2.99
N SER A 251 15.78 -13.66 4.31
CA SER A 251 16.82 -14.04 5.28
C SER A 251 16.99 -15.57 5.37
N ASP A 252 15.89 -16.30 5.37
CA ASP A 252 15.90 -17.77 5.42
C ASP A 252 16.47 -18.36 4.11
N ASN A 253 16.07 -17.81 2.95
CA ASN A 253 16.63 -18.20 1.66
C ASN A 253 18.13 -17.91 1.58
N ALA A 254 18.58 -16.75 2.04
CA ALA A 254 20.00 -16.42 2.11
C ALA A 254 20.79 -17.42 2.97
N LYS A 255 20.22 -17.91 4.07
CA LYS A 255 20.82 -18.96 4.91
C LYS A 255 21.02 -20.27 4.13
N SER A 256 20.04 -20.70 3.35
CA SER A 256 20.11 -21.90 2.50
C SER A 256 21.21 -21.76 1.44
N VAL A 257 21.23 -20.63 0.72
CA VAL A 257 22.24 -20.32 -0.30
C VAL A 257 23.65 -20.31 0.28
N ILE A 258 23.84 -19.77 1.49
CA ILE A 258 25.14 -19.82 2.20
C ILE A 258 25.55 -21.27 2.45
N GLY A 259 24.62 -22.13 2.88
CA GLY A 259 24.89 -23.56 3.09
C GLY A 259 25.38 -24.26 1.81
N GLU A 260 24.66 -24.06 0.71
CA GLU A 260 25.02 -24.60 -0.60
C GLU A 260 26.40 -24.10 -1.07
N LEU A 261 26.63 -22.78 -0.99
CA LEU A 261 27.91 -22.20 -1.38
C LEU A 261 29.08 -22.71 -0.53
N LYS A 262 28.88 -22.98 0.77
CA LYS A 262 29.90 -23.58 1.64
C LYS A 262 30.25 -24.99 1.21
N LEU A 263 29.28 -25.81 0.80
CA LEU A 263 29.53 -27.15 0.28
C LEU A 263 30.37 -27.07 -1.03
N VAL A 264 29.97 -26.20 -1.95
CA VAL A 264 30.72 -26.00 -3.21
C VAL A 264 32.14 -25.49 -2.94
N TYR A 265 32.29 -24.55 -2.00
CA TYR A 265 33.61 -24.03 -1.57
C TYR A 265 34.51 -25.15 -1.03
N ASN A 266 33.99 -25.98 -0.11
CA ASN A 266 34.73 -27.07 0.49
C ASN A 266 35.16 -28.10 -0.56
N LYS A 267 34.29 -28.47 -1.50
CA LYS A 267 34.58 -29.38 -2.60
C LYS A 267 35.65 -28.81 -3.53
N ALA A 268 35.54 -27.52 -3.90
CA ALA A 268 36.55 -26.86 -4.74
C ALA A 268 37.91 -26.74 -4.03
N ARG A 269 37.88 -26.46 -2.70
CA ARG A 269 39.10 -26.40 -1.87
C ARG A 269 39.80 -27.78 -1.81
N GLN A 270 39.02 -28.84 -1.54
CA GLN A 270 39.58 -30.21 -1.52
C GLN A 270 40.20 -30.61 -2.87
N ALA A 271 39.49 -30.32 -3.97
CA ALA A 271 40.02 -30.60 -5.32
C ALA A 271 41.30 -29.82 -5.61
N ALA A 272 41.41 -28.57 -5.15
CA ALA A 272 42.61 -27.76 -5.32
C ALA A 272 43.80 -28.35 -4.51
N ILE A 273 43.58 -28.71 -3.25
CA ILE A 273 44.58 -29.32 -2.38
C ILE A 273 45.03 -30.65 -2.98
N THR A 274 44.13 -31.52 -3.44
CA THR A 274 44.50 -32.81 -4.06
C THR A 274 45.31 -32.59 -5.31
N ARG A 275 44.98 -31.58 -6.14
CA ARG A 275 45.78 -31.25 -7.33
C ARG A 275 47.19 -30.79 -6.95
N GLU A 276 47.33 -29.89 -5.99
CA GLU A 276 48.63 -29.40 -5.51
C GLU A 276 49.51 -30.56 -4.97
N ILE A 277 48.92 -31.47 -4.20
CA ILE A 277 49.61 -32.67 -3.72
C ILE A 277 50.04 -33.55 -4.87
N SER A 278 49.15 -33.79 -5.85
CA SER A 278 49.48 -34.62 -7.03
C SER A 278 50.59 -33.99 -7.87
N GLU A 279 50.58 -32.66 -8.04
CA GLU A 279 51.64 -31.92 -8.76
C GLU A 279 52.98 -32.02 -8.02
N ILE A 280 53.01 -31.90 -6.70
CA ILE A 280 54.22 -32.05 -5.89
C ILE A 280 54.78 -33.49 -5.98
N VAL A 281 53.93 -34.51 -5.84
CA VAL A 281 54.33 -35.93 -5.91
C VAL A 281 54.84 -36.26 -7.31
N SER A 282 54.15 -35.81 -8.37
CA SER A 282 54.58 -36.04 -9.75
C SER A 282 55.88 -35.32 -10.08
N GLY A 283 56.08 -34.08 -9.54
CA GLY A 283 57.32 -33.33 -9.69
C GLY A 283 58.51 -34.01 -8.98
N ALA A 284 58.28 -34.51 -7.75
CA ALA A 284 59.31 -35.28 -7.03
C ALA A 284 59.71 -36.58 -7.75
N ALA A 285 58.73 -37.30 -8.32
CA ALA A 285 59.00 -38.51 -9.08
C ALA A 285 59.71 -38.27 -10.44
N ALA A 286 59.61 -37.03 -10.96
CA ALA A 286 60.31 -36.67 -12.22
C ALA A 286 61.77 -36.20 -12.01
N VAL A 287 62.19 -35.91 -10.77
CA VAL A 287 63.55 -35.42 -10.43
C VAL A 287 64.39 -36.50 -9.76
N GLY A 288 63.79 -37.60 -9.29
CA GLY A 288 64.51 -38.81 -8.79
C GLY A 288 64.54 -39.89 -9.83
#